data_a8a488bfe9293525d16023c6f4691166
#
_entry.id   a8a488bfe9293525d16023c6f4691166
#
_cell.length_a   1.000
_cell.length_b   1.000
_cell.length_c   1.000
_cell.angle_alpha   90.00
_cell.angle_beta   90.00
_cell.angle_gamma   90.00
#
_symmetry.space_group_name_H-M   'P 1'
#
loop_
_entity.id
_entity.type
_entity.pdbx_description
1 polymer ?
#
loop_
_entity_poly.entity_id
_entity_poly.type
_entity_poly.pdbx_seq_one_letter_code
_entity_poly.pdbx_strand_id
1 'polypeptide(L)'
;MKNLSKDFGVEINNFDCSKEINNDEVEFLRNTMQNKHFICFKNQNLDGNNLAQFTKNFGDLETYPEKDKTKGKLEIFNVSNVSEDGEHLSPNDQRVILQKNNSRWHTDSSYRYYPSIFSILYGQETLPEEAKGGQTEFSNMLLAYEDLPDDKKILLEPLHQVHSYNDIRR
;
A
#
# COMPACT_ATOMS: atom_id res chain seq x y z
N MET A 1 -17.02 -7.64 -10.68
CA MET A 1 -16.47 -7.40 -9.34
C MET A 1 -17.03 -8.40 -8.35
N LYS A 2 -16.21 -8.83 -7.40
CA LYS A 2 -16.58 -9.70 -6.30
C LYS A 2 -16.24 -8.99 -4.99
N ASN A 3 -17.21 -8.83 -4.08
CA ASN A 3 -16.93 -8.27 -2.77
C ASN A 3 -16.03 -9.23 -1.96
N LEU A 4 -15.00 -8.69 -1.32
CA LEU A 4 -14.14 -9.44 -0.41
C LEU A 4 -14.76 -9.51 0.99
N SER A 5 -15.45 -8.45 1.40
CA SER A 5 -16.35 -8.44 2.54
C SER A 5 -17.61 -7.62 2.23
N LYS A 6 -18.54 -7.52 3.19
CA LYS A 6 -19.80 -6.79 2.99
C LYS A 6 -19.58 -5.34 2.56
N ASP A 7 -18.77 -4.61 3.31
CA ASP A 7 -18.61 -3.15 3.15
C ASP A 7 -17.17 -2.72 2.86
N PHE A 8 -16.26 -3.67 2.69
CA PHE A 8 -14.84 -3.40 2.55
C PHE A 8 -14.17 -4.35 1.56
N GLY A 9 -13.51 -3.77 0.57
CA GLY A 9 -12.71 -4.47 -0.40
C GLY A 9 -13.48 -5.17 -1.52
N VAL A 10 -12.95 -5.05 -2.73
CA VAL A 10 -13.45 -5.75 -3.91
C VAL A 10 -12.31 -6.37 -4.69
N GLU A 11 -12.61 -7.50 -5.32
CA GLU A 11 -11.77 -8.12 -6.35
C GLU A 11 -12.34 -7.74 -7.72
N ILE A 12 -11.49 -7.20 -8.58
CA ILE A 12 -11.81 -6.91 -9.98
C ILE A 12 -11.10 -7.93 -10.85
N ASN A 13 -11.89 -8.76 -11.53
CA ASN A 13 -11.38 -9.76 -12.46
C ASN A 13 -11.33 -9.21 -13.88
N ASN A 14 -10.42 -9.74 -14.71
CA ASN A 14 -10.26 -9.39 -16.11
C ASN A 14 -9.89 -7.92 -16.35
N PHE A 15 -9.22 -7.28 -15.42
CA PHE A 15 -8.63 -5.96 -15.57
C PHE A 15 -7.12 -6.12 -15.70
N ASP A 16 -6.53 -5.54 -16.73
CA ASP A 16 -5.09 -5.64 -17.03
C ASP A 16 -4.42 -4.29 -16.75
N CYS A 17 -3.75 -4.20 -15.60
CA CYS A 17 -3.07 -2.98 -15.16
C CYS A 17 -1.79 -2.66 -15.97
N SER A 18 -1.36 -3.54 -16.88
CA SER A 18 -0.22 -3.27 -17.78
C SER A 18 -0.59 -2.39 -18.97
N LYS A 19 -1.89 -2.21 -19.24
CA LYS A 19 -2.41 -1.44 -20.36
C LYS A 19 -2.72 -0.01 -19.96
N GLU A 20 -2.73 0.86 -20.96
CA GLU A 20 -3.28 2.20 -20.80
C GLU A 20 -4.78 2.09 -20.48
N ILE A 21 -5.21 2.87 -19.49
CA ILE A 21 -6.60 2.98 -19.10
C ILE A 21 -7.14 4.35 -19.47
N ASN A 22 -8.40 4.39 -19.88
CA ASN A 22 -9.09 5.61 -20.25
C ASN A 22 -9.67 6.34 -19.01
N ASN A 23 -10.17 7.56 -19.22
CA ASN A 23 -10.69 8.38 -18.12
C ASN A 23 -11.88 7.75 -17.39
N ASP A 24 -12.76 7.03 -18.12
CA ASP A 24 -13.92 6.37 -17.52
C ASP A 24 -13.48 5.22 -16.60
N GLU A 25 -12.45 4.48 -16.98
CA GLU A 25 -11.85 3.44 -16.15
C GLU A 25 -11.16 4.02 -14.91
N VAL A 26 -10.44 5.14 -15.07
CA VAL A 26 -9.83 5.86 -13.94
C VAL A 26 -10.90 6.32 -12.96
N GLU A 27 -11.97 6.94 -13.45
CA GLU A 27 -13.07 7.40 -12.61
C GLU A 27 -13.79 6.23 -11.92
N PHE A 28 -14.04 5.15 -12.64
CA PHE A 28 -14.60 3.92 -12.09
C PHE A 28 -13.75 3.37 -10.93
N LEU A 29 -12.43 3.31 -11.11
CA LEU A 29 -11.53 2.83 -10.06
C LEU A 29 -11.47 3.77 -8.87
N ARG A 30 -11.46 5.11 -9.09
CA ARG A 30 -11.50 6.10 -8.02
C ARG A 30 -12.79 5.98 -7.21
N ASN A 31 -13.94 5.90 -7.87
CA ASN A 31 -15.23 5.73 -7.22
C ASN A 31 -15.31 4.39 -6.45
N THR A 32 -14.73 3.34 -7.01
CA THR A 32 -14.65 2.04 -6.34
C THR A 32 -13.79 2.11 -5.08
N MET A 33 -12.62 2.79 -5.14
CA MET A 33 -11.78 3.00 -3.96
C MET A 33 -12.48 3.81 -2.87
N GLN A 34 -13.18 4.89 -3.24
CA GLN A 34 -13.92 5.70 -2.27
C GLN A 34 -15.01 4.92 -1.53
N ASN A 35 -15.67 3.99 -2.22
CA ASN A 35 -16.78 3.24 -1.65
C ASN A 35 -16.38 1.92 -1.01
N LYS A 36 -15.27 1.33 -1.44
CA LYS A 36 -14.82 -0.01 -1.00
C LYS A 36 -13.45 0.00 -0.31
N HIS A 37 -12.73 1.12 -0.37
CA HIS A 37 -11.46 1.39 0.32
C HIS A 37 -10.27 0.47 -0.04
N PHE A 38 -10.53 -0.65 -0.71
CA PHE A 38 -9.53 -1.60 -1.16
C PHE A 38 -9.96 -2.30 -2.45
N ILE A 39 -9.05 -2.35 -3.43
CA ILE A 39 -9.25 -3.08 -4.69
C ILE A 39 -8.13 -4.10 -4.84
N CYS A 40 -8.49 -5.34 -5.15
CA CYS A 40 -7.56 -6.41 -5.49
C CYS A 40 -7.71 -6.75 -6.98
N PHE A 41 -6.62 -6.67 -7.73
CA PHE A 41 -6.52 -7.15 -9.10
C PHE A 41 -5.76 -8.47 -9.10
N LYS A 42 -6.39 -9.53 -9.58
CA LYS A 42 -5.75 -10.86 -9.65
C LYS A 42 -5.01 -11.05 -10.96
N ASN A 43 -4.02 -11.96 -10.95
CA ASN A 43 -3.33 -12.44 -12.14
C ASN A 43 -2.69 -11.34 -12.98
N GLN A 44 -2.10 -10.35 -12.33
CA GLN A 44 -1.37 -9.29 -12.99
C GLN A 44 0.05 -9.74 -13.33
N ASN A 45 0.55 -9.26 -14.46
CA ASN A 45 1.94 -9.44 -14.86
C ASN A 45 2.51 -8.05 -15.19
N LEU A 46 3.12 -7.41 -14.19
CA LEU A 46 3.63 -6.04 -14.28
C LEU A 46 5.14 -6.01 -14.09
N ASP A 47 5.80 -5.17 -14.86
CA ASP A 47 7.12 -4.68 -14.50
C ASP A 47 7.01 -3.34 -13.75
N GLY A 48 8.16 -2.80 -13.33
CA GLY A 48 8.19 -1.52 -12.61
C GLY A 48 7.65 -0.35 -13.43
N ASN A 49 7.86 -0.34 -14.75
CA ASN A 49 7.34 0.71 -15.63
C ASN A 49 5.81 0.64 -15.74
N ASN A 50 5.26 -0.56 -15.93
CA ASN A 50 3.81 -0.77 -15.96
C ASN A 50 3.17 -0.31 -14.65
N LEU A 51 3.75 -0.70 -13.50
CA LEU A 51 3.25 -0.31 -12.19
C LEU A 51 3.27 1.21 -12.02
N ALA A 52 4.37 1.88 -12.38
CA ALA A 52 4.49 3.33 -12.31
C ALA A 52 3.48 4.03 -13.24
N GLN A 53 3.33 3.57 -14.49
CA GLN A 53 2.38 4.13 -15.46
C GLN A 53 0.94 3.98 -14.96
N PHE A 54 0.56 2.80 -14.48
CA PHE A 54 -0.77 2.59 -13.92
C PHE A 54 -1.03 3.53 -12.74
N THR A 55 -0.05 3.66 -11.83
CA THR A 55 -0.18 4.50 -10.64
C THR A 55 -0.34 5.98 -10.99
N LYS A 56 0.34 6.49 -12.03
CA LYS A 56 0.26 7.88 -12.50
C LYS A 56 -1.15 8.34 -12.89
N ASN A 57 -2.04 7.42 -13.25
CA ASN A 57 -3.45 7.77 -13.52
C ASN A 57 -4.19 8.29 -12.27
N PHE A 58 -3.66 8.03 -11.09
CA PHE A 58 -4.30 8.42 -9.83
C PHE A 58 -3.68 9.66 -9.18
N GLY A 59 -2.55 10.14 -9.66
CA GLY A 59 -1.85 11.32 -9.18
C GLY A 59 -0.34 11.22 -9.32
N ASP A 60 0.35 12.23 -8.78
CA ASP A 60 1.81 12.26 -8.77
C ASP A 60 2.37 11.14 -7.90
N LEU A 61 3.43 10.51 -8.36
CA LEU A 61 4.09 9.45 -7.61
C LEU A 61 4.87 10.01 -6.43
N GLU A 62 4.74 9.36 -5.30
CA GLU A 62 5.66 9.58 -4.20
C GLU A 62 7.05 9.08 -4.60
N THR A 63 8.07 9.88 -4.35
CA THR A 63 9.44 9.55 -4.70
C THR A 63 10.30 9.37 -3.46
N TYR A 64 11.24 8.42 -3.54
CA TYR A 64 12.17 8.09 -2.48
C TYR A 64 13.60 8.45 -2.89
N PRO A 65 14.44 8.96 -1.96
CA PRO A 65 15.84 9.21 -2.27
C PRO A 65 16.56 7.88 -2.51
N GLU A 66 17.22 7.77 -3.64
CA GLU A 66 18.17 6.67 -3.90
C GLU A 66 19.37 6.76 -2.95
N LYS A 67 19.93 5.60 -2.58
CA LYS A 67 21.19 5.54 -1.83
C LYS A 67 22.34 6.15 -2.64
N ASP A 68 22.35 5.88 -3.94
CA ASP A 68 23.23 6.53 -4.90
C ASP A 68 22.55 7.79 -5.44
N LYS A 69 22.98 8.94 -4.92
CA LYS A 69 22.43 10.24 -5.28
C LYS A 69 22.58 10.60 -6.77
N THR A 70 23.42 9.89 -7.51
CA THR A 70 23.61 10.09 -8.96
C THR A 70 22.49 9.47 -9.79
N LYS A 71 21.73 8.52 -9.22
CA LYS A 71 20.63 7.81 -9.91
C LYS A 71 19.27 8.49 -9.79
N GLY A 72 19.17 9.61 -9.05
CA GLY A 72 17.95 10.38 -8.90
C GLY A 72 17.04 9.85 -7.80
N LYS A 73 15.72 9.82 -8.06
CA LYS A 73 14.69 9.40 -7.11
C LYS A 73 14.00 8.13 -7.60
N LEU A 74 13.73 7.22 -6.67
CA LEU A 74 12.94 6.02 -6.93
C LEU A 74 11.43 6.36 -6.89
N GLU A 75 10.70 5.91 -7.90
CA GLU A 75 9.23 5.94 -7.94
C GLU A 75 8.61 4.65 -7.37
N ILE A 76 9.40 3.60 -7.23
CA ILE A 76 8.99 2.28 -6.73
C ILE A 76 9.87 1.89 -5.57
N PHE A 77 9.26 1.46 -4.49
CA PHE A 77 9.94 0.90 -3.34
C PHE A 77 9.81 -0.62 -3.33
N ASN A 78 10.95 -1.32 -3.39
CA ASN A 78 10.97 -2.78 -3.34
C ASN A 78 10.92 -3.26 -1.88
N VAL A 79 9.87 -4.01 -1.55
CA VAL A 79 9.75 -4.75 -0.29
C VAL A 79 10.19 -6.19 -0.57
N SER A 80 11.43 -6.52 -0.18
CA SER A 80 12.03 -7.82 -0.49
C SER A 80 12.95 -8.27 0.65
N ASN A 81 12.91 -9.58 0.93
CA ASN A 81 13.88 -10.27 1.78
C ASN A 81 14.97 -10.99 0.95
N VAL A 82 15.06 -10.65 -0.33
CA VAL A 82 16.02 -11.19 -1.29
C VAL A 82 16.95 -10.08 -1.76
N SER A 83 18.24 -10.39 -1.92
CA SER A 83 19.25 -9.48 -2.46
C SER A 83 19.12 -9.32 -3.97
N GLU A 84 19.88 -8.39 -4.57
CA GLU A 84 19.96 -8.22 -6.02
C GLU A 84 20.50 -9.47 -6.75
N ASP A 85 21.30 -10.28 -6.04
CA ASP A 85 21.87 -11.54 -6.55
C ASP A 85 20.90 -12.74 -6.41
N GLY A 86 19.69 -12.53 -5.90
CA GLY A 86 18.68 -13.57 -5.72
C GLY A 86 18.83 -14.41 -4.44
N GLU A 87 19.76 -14.05 -3.55
CA GLU A 87 19.99 -14.77 -2.30
C GLU A 87 19.12 -14.21 -1.16
N HIS A 88 18.62 -15.09 -0.29
CA HIS A 88 17.89 -14.67 0.89
C HIS A 88 18.74 -13.84 1.84
N LEU A 89 18.23 -12.70 2.24
CA LEU A 89 18.86 -11.84 3.21
C LEU A 89 18.90 -12.48 4.60
N SER A 90 19.99 -12.26 5.33
CA SER A 90 20.08 -12.68 6.72
C SER A 90 18.95 -12.08 7.56
N PRO A 91 18.37 -12.82 8.53
CA PRO A 91 17.38 -12.27 9.48
C PRO A 91 17.88 -11.02 10.24
N ASN A 92 19.21 -10.84 10.33
CA ASN A 92 19.85 -9.70 10.97
C ASN A 92 20.20 -8.57 9.98
N ASP A 93 19.89 -8.71 8.68
CA ASP A 93 20.07 -7.63 7.73
C ASP A 93 19.13 -6.46 8.09
N GLN A 94 19.68 -5.24 8.03
CA GLN A 94 18.96 -4.02 8.39
C GLN A 94 17.66 -3.87 7.58
N ARG A 95 17.65 -4.29 6.32
CA ARG A 95 16.47 -4.26 5.45
C ARG A 95 15.36 -5.17 5.99
N VAL A 96 15.73 -6.40 6.41
CA VAL A 96 14.78 -7.36 7.00
C VAL A 96 14.25 -6.85 8.34
N ILE A 97 15.12 -6.27 9.18
CA ILE A 97 14.72 -5.70 10.46
C ILE A 97 13.75 -4.54 10.26
N LEU A 98 14.00 -3.65 9.30
CA LEU A 98 13.11 -2.53 8.98
C LEU A 98 11.75 -3.02 8.45
N GLN A 99 11.74 -4.07 7.63
CA GLN A 99 10.50 -4.64 7.11
C GLN A 99 9.63 -5.32 8.18
N LYS A 100 10.23 -5.84 9.26
CA LYS A 100 9.47 -6.36 10.40
C LYS A 100 8.58 -5.29 11.05
N ASN A 101 8.92 -4.02 10.93
CA ASN A 101 8.05 -2.93 11.42
C ASN A 101 6.76 -2.81 10.62
N ASN A 102 6.76 -3.20 9.34
CA ASN A 102 5.58 -3.21 8.48
C ASN A 102 4.56 -4.31 8.87
N SER A 103 4.93 -5.24 9.75
CA SER A 103 4.00 -6.21 10.32
C SER A 103 3.05 -5.61 11.37
N ARG A 104 3.24 -4.36 11.76
CA ARG A 104 2.33 -3.64 12.65
C ARG A 104 1.30 -2.89 11.84
N TRP A 105 0.10 -2.70 12.42
CA TRP A 105 -0.91 -1.84 11.82
C TRP A 105 -0.38 -0.42 11.64
N HIS A 106 -0.45 0.08 10.42
CA HIS A 106 0.05 1.40 10.05
C HIS A 106 -0.72 1.97 8.84
N THR A 107 -0.55 3.25 8.62
CA THR A 107 -0.94 3.95 7.40
C THR A 107 0.32 4.47 6.74
N ASP A 108 0.48 4.22 5.45
CA ASP A 108 1.62 4.70 4.70
C ASP A 108 1.64 6.22 4.62
N SER A 109 2.85 6.78 4.57
CA SER A 109 3.11 8.20 4.31
C SER A 109 2.44 9.21 5.26
N SER A 110 1.85 8.77 6.38
CA SER A 110 1.16 9.62 7.34
C SER A 110 2.04 10.70 7.98
N TYR A 111 3.37 10.54 7.94
CA TYR A 111 4.37 11.50 8.43
C TYR A 111 4.71 12.60 7.42
N ARG A 112 4.20 12.54 6.20
CA ARG A 112 4.42 13.56 5.17
C ARG A 112 3.42 14.69 5.31
N TYR A 113 3.82 15.90 4.88
CA TYR A 113 2.93 17.06 4.87
C TYR A 113 1.71 16.83 3.97
N TYR A 114 1.91 16.18 2.82
CA TYR A 114 0.86 15.68 1.95
C TYR A 114 0.96 14.14 1.91
N PRO A 115 0.16 13.43 2.71
CA PRO A 115 0.13 11.97 2.67
C PRO A 115 -0.34 11.45 1.32
N SER A 116 0.09 10.25 0.97
CA SER A 116 -0.38 9.56 -0.23
C SER A 116 -1.87 9.27 -0.15
N ILE A 117 -2.60 9.53 -1.24
CA ILE A 117 -4.05 9.24 -1.35
C ILE A 117 -4.26 7.73 -1.53
N PHE A 118 -3.36 7.08 -2.28
CA PHE A 118 -3.39 5.64 -2.54
C PHE A 118 -2.01 5.04 -2.31
N SER A 119 -2.00 3.79 -1.83
CA SER A 119 -0.83 2.90 -1.87
C SER A 119 -1.14 1.74 -2.79
N ILE A 120 -0.25 1.42 -3.71
CA ILE A 120 -0.39 0.30 -4.64
C ILE A 120 0.73 -0.70 -4.34
N LEU A 121 0.35 -1.92 -4.02
CA LEU A 121 1.27 -3.02 -3.76
C LEU A 121 1.13 -4.09 -4.84
N TYR A 122 2.21 -4.44 -5.49
CA TYR A 122 2.27 -5.52 -6.47
C TYR A 122 3.06 -6.71 -5.90
N GLY A 123 2.41 -7.86 -5.81
CA GLY A 123 3.06 -9.12 -5.44
C GLY A 123 3.75 -9.73 -6.65
N GLN A 124 5.03 -9.42 -6.84
CA GLN A 124 5.83 -9.95 -7.94
C GLN A 124 6.12 -11.45 -7.73
N GLU A 125 6.45 -11.82 -6.51
CA GLU A 125 6.63 -13.19 -6.09
C GLU A 125 5.77 -13.44 -4.84
N THR A 126 4.82 -14.34 -4.96
CA THR A 126 3.87 -14.65 -3.90
C THR A 126 4.20 -15.97 -3.25
N LEU A 127 3.80 -16.12 -2.00
CA LEU A 127 3.95 -17.40 -1.31
C LEU A 127 3.08 -18.47 -1.99
N PRO A 128 3.53 -19.74 -2.01
CA PRO A 128 2.72 -20.83 -2.47
C PRO A 128 1.43 -20.97 -1.62
N GLU A 129 0.37 -21.50 -2.23
CA GLU A 129 -0.96 -21.57 -1.62
C GLU A 129 -0.98 -22.33 -0.28
N GLU A 130 -0.11 -23.34 -0.14
CA GLU A 130 0.04 -24.15 1.07
C GLU A 130 0.86 -23.45 2.17
N ALA A 131 1.51 -22.32 1.90
CA ALA A 131 2.30 -21.60 2.88
C ALA A 131 1.40 -21.01 3.98
N LYS A 132 1.88 -21.10 5.22
CA LYS A 132 1.20 -20.49 6.36
C LYS A 132 1.83 -19.15 6.70
N GLY A 133 1.00 -18.12 6.88
CA GLY A 133 1.43 -16.76 7.19
C GLY A 133 1.70 -15.91 5.95
N GLY A 134 2.22 -14.71 6.16
CA GLY A 134 2.53 -13.76 5.09
C GLY A 134 1.32 -13.06 4.47
N GLN A 135 0.14 -13.20 5.07
CA GLN A 135 -1.06 -12.47 4.63
C GLN A 135 -0.90 -10.98 4.85
N THR A 136 -1.42 -10.19 3.91
CA THR A 136 -1.61 -8.75 4.10
C THR A 136 -3.04 -8.51 4.58
N GLU A 137 -3.16 -7.84 5.71
CA GLU A 137 -4.45 -7.52 6.32
C GLU A 137 -4.75 -6.04 6.17
N PHE A 138 -6.02 -5.71 5.97
CA PHE A 138 -6.50 -4.34 5.84
C PHE A 138 -7.61 -4.07 6.85
N SER A 139 -7.62 -2.87 7.43
CA SER A 139 -8.67 -2.41 8.35
C SER A 139 -9.37 -1.17 7.80
N ASN A 140 -10.70 -1.16 7.88
CA ASN A 140 -11.49 0.02 7.53
C ASN A 140 -11.55 0.97 8.73
N MET A 141 -10.67 1.99 8.72
CA MET A 141 -10.58 2.96 9.80
C MET A 141 -11.76 3.93 9.86
N LEU A 142 -12.49 4.11 8.75
CA LEU A 142 -13.75 4.89 8.74
C LEU A 142 -14.80 4.19 9.59
N LEU A 143 -15.07 2.91 9.31
CA LEU A 143 -16.02 2.11 10.12
C LEU A 143 -15.53 1.97 11.57
N ALA A 144 -14.23 1.79 11.79
CA ALA A 144 -13.67 1.73 13.14
C ALA A 144 -13.94 3.01 13.94
N TYR A 145 -13.88 4.19 13.29
CA TYR A 145 -14.25 5.45 13.91
C TYR A 145 -15.78 5.56 14.12
N GLU A 146 -16.57 5.13 13.15
CA GLU A 146 -18.04 5.16 13.25
C GLU A 146 -18.55 4.29 14.39
N ASP A 147 -17.91 3.15 14.64
CA ASP A 147 -18.23 2.22 15.72
C ASP A 147 -17.79 2.71 17.12
N LEU A 148 -17.00 3.78 17.21
CA LEU A 148 -16.64 4.35 18.49
C LEU A 148 -17.87 4.90 19.22
N PRO A 149 -17.99 4.66 20.54
CA PRO A 149 -18.97 5.34 21.38
C PRO A 149 -18.83 6.87 21.31
N ASP A 150 -19.95 7.59 21.40
CA ASP A 150 -19.99 9.05 21.26
C ASP A 150 -19.09 9.76 22.29
N ASP A 151 -19.02 9.26 23.52
CA ASP A 151 -18.13 9.78 24.54
C ASP A 151 -16.65 9.70 24.15
N LYS A 152 -16.27 8.67 23.41
CA LYS A 152 -14.92 8.51 22.87
C LYS A 152 -14.65 9.45 21.71
N LYS A 153 -15.62 9.62 20.80
CA LYS A 153 -15.51 10.60 19.69
C LYS A 153 -15.31 12.01 20.23
N ILE A 154 -16.11 12.42 21.21
CA ILE A 154 -16.00 13.74 21.86
C ILE A 154 -14.61 13.91 22.53
N LEU A 155 -14.11 12.87 23.18
CA LEU A 155 -12.79 12.89 23.82
C LEU A 155 -11.66 13.03 22.80
N LEU A 156 -11.77 12.38 21.63
CA LEU A 156 -10.72 12.33 20.62
C LEU A 156 -10.71 13.56 19.71
N GLU A 157 -11.85 14.19 19.46
CA GLU A 157 -12.01 15.29 18.53
C GLU A 157 -11.01 16.45 18.72
N PRO A 158 -10.72 16.93 19.96
CA PRO A 158 -9.75 18.00 20.17
C PRO A 158 -8.29 17.55 20.17
N LEU A 159 -8.01 16.27 20.04
CA LEU A 159 -6.65 15.75 20.14
C LEU A 159 -5.94 15.80 18.79
N HIS A 160 -4.63 16.04 18.85
CA HIS A 160 -3.73 16.01 17.71
C HIS A 160 -2.64 14.99 17.96
N GLN A 161 -2.34 14.19 16.93
CA GLN A 161 -1.22 13.27 16.97
C GLN A 161 -0.14 13.75 15.97
N VAL A 162 1.10 13.84 16.46
CA VAL A 162 2.25 14.12 15.59
C VAL A 162 2.73 12.81 14.98
N HIS A 163 2.72 12.75 13.65
CA HIS A 163 3.29 11.64 12.91
C HIS A 163 4.71 12.00 12.48
N SER A 164 5.70 11.24 12.95
CA SER A 164 7.11 11.48 12.67
C SER A 164 7.80 10.20 12.21
N TYR A 165 8.52 10.28 11.09
CA TYR A 165 9.30 9.15 10.57
C TYR A 165 10.37 8.67 11.57
N ASN A 166 10.92 9.58 12.38
CA ASN A 166 11.94 9.24 13.36
C ASN A 166 11.38 8.49 14.58
N ASP A 167 10.10 8.69 14.90
CA ASP A 167 9.47 8.05 16.06
C ASP A 167 8.95 6.64 15.74
N ILE A 168 8.73 6.33 14.47
CA ILE A 168 8.34 4.98 14.00
C ILE A 168 9.51 3.99 14.15
N ARG A 169 10.75 4.47 14.23
CA ARG A 169 11.96 3.65 14.32
C ARG A 169 12.40 3.32 15.75
N ARG A 170 11.69 3.78 16.75
CA ARG A 170 11.90 3.45 18.16
C ARG A 170 10.93 2.36 18.58
#